data_108618931558e173b1c0b7aa15599a6f
#
_entry.id   108618931558e173b1c0b7aa15599a6f
#
_cell.length_a   1.000
_cell.length_b   1.000
_cell.length_c   1.000
_cell.angle_alpha   90.00
_cell.angle_beta   90.00
_cell.angle_gamma   90.00
#
_symmetry.space_group_name_H-M   'P 1'
#
loop_
_entity.id
_entity.type
_entity.pdbx_description
1 polymer ?
#
loop_
_entity_poly.entity_id
_entity_poly.type
_entity_poly.pdbx_seq_one_letter_code
_entity_poly.pdbx_strand_id
1 'polypeptide(L)'
;LEVAKRLTKSDGSQYGLAMADSGWAAYMKGNGTGLYTTDGKVSINSKENKAFLEKMRDFYKGGYSVSGMDETAARESFESGQSAMVIVGPWEDQASTDKGINHDLFPVPNGDGTYVYPDGTKGSNTGSTGLYWWVTSQVGDSAKKQGIYDFFKFYNNHDNQVTWSLGSAYPPNNTTVTADELSERPLIAKIGENTSKSFIGIAGLKGGFGDIAASVDTLTSNTARTDDDIQSLLDDAESQIQGYLDEYAE
;
A
#
# COMPACT_ATOMS: atom_id res chain seq x y z
N LEU A 1 -11.01 11.15 3.34
CA LEU A 1 -11.73 11.09 4.64
C LEU A 1 -13.14 11.68 4.57
N GLU A 2 -13.37 12.82 3.92
CA GLU A 2 -14.71 13.42 3.82
C GLU A 2 -15.74 12.52 3.13
N VAL A 3 -15.34 11.79 2.09
CA VAL A 3 -16.21 10.80 1.44
C VAL A 3 -16.56 9.68 2.43
N ALA A 4 -15.59 9.17 3.18
CA ALA A 4 -15.84 8.14 4.18
C ALA A 4 -16.81 8.61 5.27
N LYS A 5 -16.65 9.84 5.77
CA LYS A 5 -17.61 10.44 6.73
C LYS A 5 -19.04 10.47 6.17
N ARG A 6 -19.19 10.86 4.91
CA ARG A 6 -20.50 10.92 4.24
C ARG A 6 -21.14 9.56 3.99
N LEU A 7 -20.32 8.51 3.83
CA LEU A 7 -20.78 7.14 3.59
C LEU A 7 -21.03 6.36 4.88
N THR A 8 -20.59 6.87 6.03
CA THR A 8 -20.87 6.27 7.32
C THR A 8 -22.32 6.53 7.70
N LYS A 9 -23.05 5.47 8.05
CA LYS A 9 -24.44 5.57 8.50
C LYS A 9 -24.51 5.77 10.01
N SER A 10 -25.34 6.69 10.44
CA SER A 10 -25.50 7.04 11.86
C SER A 10 -26.11 5.92 12.71
N ASP A 11 -26.76 4.94 12.09
CA ASP A 11 -27.33 3.76 12.75
C ASP A 11 -26.28 2.65 13.00
N GLY A 12 -25.02 2.86 12.60
CA GLY A 12 -23.94 1.90 12.76
C GLY A 12 -23.99 0.72 11.78
N SER A 13 -24.89 0.73 10.81
CA SER A 13 -25.02 -0.38 9.85
C SER A 13 -23.95 -0.37 8.76
N GLN A 14 -23.21 0.74 8.59
CA GLN A 14 -22.15 0.87 7.60
C GLN A 14 -21.11 1.90 8.02
N TYR A 15 -19.85 1.53 7.98
CA TYR A 15 -18.71 2.43 8.05
C TYR A 15 -18.36 2.96 6.67
N GLY A 16 -17.78 4.15 6.62
CA GLY A 16 -17.38 4.74 5.33
C GLY A 16 -16.13 4.12 4.72
N LEU A 17 -15.23 3.61 5.55
CA LEU A 17 -13.96 3.06 5.10
C LEU A 17 -13.49 1.92 6.01
N ALA A 18 -13.10 0.80 5.43
CA ALA A 18 -12.31 -0.22 6.09
C ALA A 18 -10.85 -0.10 5.66
N MET A 19 -9.95 -0.18 6.63
CA MET A 19 -8.52 -0.20 6.38
C MET A 19 -7.79 -0.87 7.54
N ALA A 20 -6.79 -1.68 7.23
CA ALA A 20 -5.86 -2.14 8.24
C ALA A 20 -5.17 -0.94 8.92
N ASP A 21 -4.96 -1.00 10.24
CA ASP A 21 -4.29 0.11 10.94
C ASP A 21 -2.89 0.38 10.35
N SER A 22 -2.17 -0.65 9.95
CA SER A 22 -0.88 -0.55 9.25
C SER A 22 -0.98 0.07 7.85
N GLY A 23 -2.13 0.01 7.22
CA GLY A 23 -2.36 0.59 5.88
C GLY A 23 -2.13 2.10 5.83
N TRP A 24 -2.27 2.81 6.95
CA TRP A 24 -2.00 4.24 7.05
C TRP A 24 -0.54 4.61 6.82
N ALA A 25 0.39 3.66 6.99
CA ALA A 25 1.80 3.87 6.68
C ALA A 25 2.05 4.30 5.22
N ALA A 26 1.22 3.83 4.28
CA ALA A 26 1.31 4.22 2.88
C ALA A 26 1.07 5.72 2.68
N TYR A 27 0.14 6.30 3.43
CA TYR A 27 -0.12 7.74 3.39
C TYR A 27 1.03 8.58 3.95
N MET A 28 1.66 8.13 5.02
CA MET A 28 2.82 8.81 5.59
C MET A 28 3.97 8.83 4.59
N LYS A 29 4.21 7.71 3.89
CA LYS A 29 5.20 7.64 2.80
C LYS A 29 4.89 8.61 1.66
N GLY A 30 3.61 8.78 1.34
CA GLY A 30 3.14 9.63 0.26
C GLY A 30 3.08 11.13 0.58
N ASN A 31 3.29 11.56 1.82
CA ASN A 31 3.26 12.97 2.19
C ASN A 31 4.49 13.78 1.75
N GLY A 32 5.38 13.19 0.94
CA GLY A 32 6.57 13.86 0.43
C GLY A 32 7.73 13.96 1.43
N THR A 33 7.48 13.67 2.71
CA THR A 33 8.53 13.64 3.74
C THR A 33 9.18 12.26 3.85
N GLY A 34 8.49 11.21 3.39
CA GLY A 34 8.95 9.83 3.50
C GLY A 34 9.02 9.34 4.96
N LEU A 35 9.64 8.19 5.14
CA LEU A 35 9.95 7.63 6.46
C LEU A 35 11.42 7.82 6.81
N TYR A 36 12.27 7.87 5.81
CA TYR A 36 13.72 8.04 5.90
C TYR A 36 14.24 8.69 4.62
N THR A 37 15.40 9.30 4.71
CA THR A 37 16.08 9.97 3.59
C THR A 37 17.11 9.04 2.95
N THR A 38 17.52 9.37 1.72
CA THR A 38 18.52 8.60 0.96
C THR A 38 19.92 8.63 1.59
N ASP A 39 20.19 9.57 2.49
CA ASP A 39 21.42 9.66 3.28
C ASP A 39 21.35 8.89 4.61
N GLY A 40 20.32 8.06 4.79
CA GLY A 40 20.18 7.16 5.94
C GLY A 40 19.67 7.83 7.22
N LYS A 41 19.02 8.99 7.11
CA LYS A 41 18.37 9.65 8.25
C LYS A 41 16.88 9.39 8.26
N VAL A 42 16.33 9.27 9.46
CA VAL A 42 14.88 9.17 9.66
C VAL A 42 14.22 10.53 9.39
N SER A 43 13.08 10.51 8.75
CA SER A 43 12.26 11.70 8.46
C SER A 43 10.80 11.54 8.89
N ILE A 44 10.49 10.47 9.62
CA ILE A 44 9.12 10.15 10.05
C ILE A 44 8.57 11.18 11.05
N ASN A 45 9.42 11.75 11.89
CA ASN A 45 9.06 12.71 12.92
C ASN A 45 8.98 14.13 12.35
N SER A 46 7.98 14.35 11.50
CA SER A 46 7.70 15.65 10.89
C SER A 46 6.36 16.20 11.37
N LYS A 47 6.20 17.52 11.31
CA LYS A 47 4.91 18.16 11.64
C LYS A 47 3.79 17.75 10.68
N GLU A 48 4.12 17.42 9.44
CA GLU A 48 3.19 16.92 8.44
C GLU A 48 2.68 15.53 8.84
N ASN A 49 3.57 14.63 9.24
CA ASN A 49 3.20 13.31 9.74
C ASN A 49 2.43 13.40 11.07
N LYS A 50 2.82 14.29 11.98
CA LYS A 50 2.06 14.54 13.22
C LYS A 50 0.62 14.97 12.92
N ALA A 51 0.45 15.97 12.08
CA ALA A 51 -0.88 16.45 11.69
C ALA A 51 -1.71 15.37 10.96
N PHE A 52 -1.05 14.50 10.21
CA PHE A 52 -1.69 13.37 9.57
C PHE A 52 -2.18 12.34 10.60
N LEU A 53 -1.35 11.95 11.57
CA LEU A 53 -1.71 11.01 12.62
C LEU A 53 -2.83 11.55 13.54
N GLU A 54 -2.84 12.85 13.82
CA GLU A 54 -3.93 13.52 14.52
C GLU A 54 -5.26 13.35 13.77
N LYS A 55 -5.28 13.61 12.46
CA LYS A 55 -6.46 13.41 11.61
C LYS A 55 -6.89 11.94 11.51
N MET A 56 -5.93 11.02 11.48
CA MET A 56 -6.19 9.59 11.51
C MET A 56 -6.89 9.18 12.81
N ARG A 57 -6.38 9.63 13.96
CA ARG A 57 -6.99 9.38 15.26
C ARG A 57 -8.41 9.94 15.35
N ASP A 58 -8.61 11.17 14.89
CA ASP A 58 -9.92 11.81 14.85
C ASP A 58 -10.90 11.04 13.95
N PHE A 59 -10.41 10.44 12.87
CA PHE A 59 -11.20 9.62 11.98
C PHE A 59 -11.77 8.37 12.69
N TYR A 60 -10.94 7.67 13.45
CA TYR A 60 -11.39 6.53 14.25
C TYR A 60 -12.30 6.95 15.41
N LYS A 61 -11.96 8.02 16.14
CA LYS A 61 -12.79 8.57 17.21
C LYS A 61 -14.15 9.06 16.71
N GLY A 62 -14.21 9.50 15.47
CA GLY A 62 -15.47 9.90 14.81
C GLY A 62 -16.36 8.73 14.38
N GLY A 63 -15.90 7.47 14.55
CA GLY A 63 -16.69 6.29 14.19
C GLY A 63 -16.82 6.05 12.69
N TYR A 64 -15.92 6.60 11.87
CA TYR A 64 -15.97 6.46 10.41
C TYR A 64 -15.30 5.18 9.90
N SER A 65 -14.57 4.51 10.77
CA SER A 65 -13.97 3.20 10.60
C SER A 65 -13.85 2.51 11.96
N VAL A 66 -13.48 1.24 11.94
CA VAL A 66 -13.15 0.47 13.15
C VAL A 66 -11.63 0.32 13.24
N SER A 67 -11.05 0.67 14.37
CA SER A 67 -9.63 0.38 14.66
C SER A 67 -9.43 -1.09 15.04
N GLY A 68 -8.22 -1.58 14.87
CA GLY A 68 -7.90 -2.98 15.20
C GLY A 68 -8.09 -3.96 14.04
N MET A 69 -8.43 -3.49 12.87
CA MET A 69 -8.50 -4.33 11.67
C MET A 69 -7.08 -4.64 11.16
N ASP A 70 -6.86 -5.89 10.79
CA ASP A 70 -5.85 -6.28 9.83
C ASP A 70 -6.41 -6.21 8.39
N GLU A 71 -5.61 -6.55 7.39
CA GLU A 71 -6.04 -6.51 6.00
C GLU A 71 -7.21 -7.46 5.73
N THR A 72 -7.21 -8.64 6.35
CA THR A 72 -8.27 -9.64 6.17
C THR A 72 -9.60 -9.11 6.70
N ALA A 73 -9.61 -8.59 7.92
CA ALA A 73 -10.81 -8.01 8.53
C ALA A 73 -11.33 -6.79 7.75
N ALA A 74 -10.44 -5.96 7.21
CA ALA A 74 -10.82 -4.81 6.39
C ALA A 74 -11.51 -5.25 5.09
N ARG A 75 -10.97 -6.28 4.42
CA ARG A 75 -11.59 -6.87 3.21
C ARG A 75 -12.95 -7.48 3.52
N GLU A 76 -13.03 -8.32 4.54
CA GLU A 76 -14.30 -8.96 4.96
C GLU A 76 -15.37 -7.92 5.31
N SER A 77 -14.99 -6.80 5.94
CA SER A 77 -15.90 -5.69 6.22
C SER A 77 -16.48 -5.05 4.95
N PHE A 78 -15.66 -4.89 3.91
CA PHE A 78 -16.11 -4.40 2.61
C PHE A 78 -16.97 -5.44 1.88
N GLU A 79 -16.50 -6.66 1.79
CA GLU A 79 -17.17 -7.78 1.10
C GLU A 79 -18.54 -8.11 1.70
N SER A 80 -18.72 -7.89 3.00
CA SER A 80 -20.03 -8.07 3.69
C SER A 80 -20.94 -6.85 3.63
N GLY A 81 -20.46 -5.73 3.05
CA GLY A 81 -21.21 -4.47 3.00
C GLY A 81 -21.20 -3.68 4.32
N GLN A 82 -20.43 -4.10 5.32
CA GLN A 82 -20.25 -3.34 6.56
C GLN A 82 -19.42 -2.07 6.35
N SER A 83 -18.62 -2.03 5.29
CA SER A 83 -17.89 -0.82 4.89
C SER A 83 -18.13 -0.48 3.43
N ALA A 84 -18.30 0.81 3.14
CA ALA A 84 -18.58 1.30 1.79
C ALA A 84 -17.34 1.35 0.91
N MET A 85 -16.16 1.44 1.50
CA MET A 85 -14.87 1.50 0.83
C MET A 85 -13.85 0.65 1.59
N VAL A 86 -12.84 0.17 0.87
CA VAL A 86 -11.67 -0.51 1.45
C VAL A 86 -10.39 -0.03 0.76
N ILE A 87 -9.30 0.03 1.49
CA ILE A 87 -7.97 0.28 0.92
C ILE A 87 -7.18 -1.03 1.00
N VAL A 88 -6.94 -1.61 -0.17
CA VAL A 88 -6.28 -2.90 -0.36
C VAL A 88 -5.53 -2.93 -1.69
N GLY A 89 -4.87 -4.03 -1.99
CA GLY A 89 -4.24 -4.25 -3.28
C GLY A 89 -5.21 -4.75 -4.37
N PRO A 90 -4.72 -4.89 -5.62
CA PRO A 90 -5.55 -5.21 -6.78
C PRO A 90 -6.24 -6.60 -6.72
N TRP A 91 -5.76 -7.51 -5.89
CA TRP A 91 -6.37 -8.83 -5.68
C TRP A 91 -7.81 -8.76 -5.19
N GLU A 92 -8.24 -7.64 -4.60
CA GLU A 92 -9.61 -7.45 -4.15
C GLU A 92 -10.61 -7.36 -5.31
N ASP A 93 -10.19 -6.91 -6.47
CA ASP A 93 -11.02 -6.87 -7.68
C ASP A 93 -11.56 -8.27 -8.03
N GLN A 94 -10.68 -9.29 -7.97
CA GLN A 94 -11.11 -10.67 -8.23
C GLN A 94 -12.08 -11.17 -7.15
N ALA A 95 -11.74 -10.97 -5.89
CA ALA A 95 -12.56 -11.45 -4.77
C ALA A 95 -13.95 -10.80 -4.76
N SER A 96 -14.01 -9.50 -5.03
CA SER A 96 -15.26 -8.76 -5.12
C SER A 96 -16.10 -9.17 -6.34
N THR A 97 -15.46 -9.42 -7.48
CA THR A 97 -16.13 -9.93 -8.70
C THR A 97 -16.74 -11.31 -8.46
N ASP A 98 -16.00 -12.23 -7.86
CA ASP A 98 -16.45 -13.58 -7.57
C ASP A 98 -17.66 -13.62 -6.61
N LYS A 99 -17.75 -12.61 -5.73
CA LYS A 99 -18.89 -12.42 -4.80
C LYS A 99 -20.05 -11.62 -5.40
N GLY A 100 -19.92 -11.16 -6.65
CA GLY A 100 -20.96 -10.36 -7.33
C GLY A 100 -21.13 -8.95 -6.75
N ILE A 101 -20.09 -8.41 -6.12
CA ILE A 101 -20.12 -7.05 -5.57
C ILE A 101 -19.94 -6.06 -6.71
N ASN A 102 -20.87 -5.13 -6.83
CA ASN A 102 -20.73 -4.01 -7.76
C ASN A 102 -19.74 -2.99 -7.17
N HIS A 103 -18.53 -2.96 -7.69
CA HIS A 103 -17.45 -2.14 -7.19
C HIS A 103 -16.70 -1.42 -8.32
N ASP A 104 -15.97 -0.40 -7.97
CA ASP A 104 -15.01 0.30 -8.82
C ASP A 104 -13.79 0.66 -7.98
N LEU A 105 -12.68 0.99 -8.62
CA LEU A 105 -11.46 1.40 -7.93
C LEU A 105 -11.02 2.79 -8.39
N PHE A 106 -10.36 3.46 -7.48
CA PHE A 106 -9.71 4.74 -7.73
C PHE A 106 -8.40 4.83 -6.93
N PRO A 107 -7.42 5.58 -7.42
CA PRO A 107 -6.18 5.81 -6.69
C PRO A 107 -6.46 6.53 -5.37
N VAL A 108 -5.69 6.19 -4.34
CA VAL A 108 -5.79 6.89 -3.07
C VAL A 108 -5.28 8.33 -3.24
N PRO A 109 -6.15 9.35 -3.09
CA PRO A 109 -5.74 10.74 -3.24
C PRO A 109 -5.09 11.26 -1.95
N ASN A 110 -4.30 12.33 -2.05
CA ASN A 110 -3.93 13.16 -0.90
C ASN A 110 -5.15 13.84 -0.28
N GLY A 111 -4.95 14.48 0.87
CA GLY A 111 -6.01 15.18 1.58
C GLY A 111 -6.67 16.30 0.79
N ASP A 112 -5.97 16.89 -0.18
CA ASP A 112 -6.48 17.86 -1.15
C ASP A 112 -6.88 17.25 -2.50
N GLY A 113 -6.87 15.91 -2.60
CA GLY A 113 -7.13 15.17 -3.82
C GLY A 113 -5.97 15.11 -4.81
N THR A 114 -4.81 15.61 -4.44
CA THR A 114 -3.59 15.59 -5.26
C THR A 114 -2.44 14.90 -4.54
N TYR A 115 -1.47 14.44 -5.31
CA TYR A 115 -0.17 14.03 -4.82
C TYR A 115 0.90 14.75 -5.64
N VAL A 116 1.91 15.25 -4.97
CA VAL A 116 3.06 15.89 -5.62
C VAL A 116 4.30 15.05 -5.34
N TYR A 117 4.86 14.46 -6.40
CA TYR A 117 6.11 13.74 -6.31
C TYR A 117 7.29 14.67 -6.03
N PRO A 118 8.45 14.16 -5.57
CA PRO A 118 9.64 14.99 -5.32
C PRO A 118 10.13 15.77 -6.55
N ASP A 119 9.83 15.31 -7.76
CA ASP A 119 10.13 16.00 -9.04
C ASP A 119 9.09 17.08 -9.41
N GLY A 120 8.10 17.30 -8.57
CA GLY A 120 7.04 18.29 -8.77
C GLY A 120 5.87 17.82 -9.63
N THR A 121 5.89 16.58 -10.12
CA THR A 121 4.75 16.02 -10.85
C THR A 121 3.60 15.68 -9.91
N LYS A 122 2.36 15.72 -10.41
CA LYS A 122 1.16 15.39 -9.64
C LYS A 122 0.74 13.95 -9.92
N GLY A 123 0.38 13.22 -8.88
CA GLY A 123 -0.05 11.85 -8.94
C GLY A 123 -1.07 11.50 -7.86
N SER A 124 -1.08 10.24 -7.46
CA SER A 124 -1.87 9.74 -6.34
C SER A 124 -0.98 9.32 -5.17
N ASN A 125 -1.56 9.20 -3.98
CA ASN A 125 -0.88 8.67 -2.81
C ASN A 125 -0.87 7.12 -2.78
N THR A 126 -0.92 6.50 -3.95
CA THR A 126 -0.91 5.05 -4.09
C THR A 126 0.53 4.55 -4.07
N GLY A 127 0.85 3.69 -3.11
CA GLY A 127 2.14 2.99 -3.08
C GLY A 127 2.22 1.96 -4.19
N SER A 128 3.39 1.84 -4.81
CA SER A 128 3.68 0.74 -5.73
C SER A 128 4.86 -0.05 -5.19
N THR A 129 4.73 -1.38 -5.17
CA THR A 129 5.82 -2.29 -4.82
C THR A 129 5.86 -3.41 -5.86
N GLY A 130 7.06 -3.78 -6.28
CA GLY A 130 7.25 -4.89 -7.21
C GLY A 130 7.25 -6.22 -6.45
N LEU A 131 6.69 -7.24 -7.08
CA LEU A 131 6.91 -8.63 -6.71
C LEU A 131 8.10 -9.15 -7.52
N TYR A 132 9.06 -9.78 -6.86
CA TYR A 132 10.30 -10.21 -7.48
C TYR A 132 10.54 -11.69 -7.26
N TRP A 133 11.09 -12.35 -8.26
CA TRP A 133 11.67 -13.68 -8.12
C TRP A 133 13.11 -13.56 -7.63
N TRP A 134 13.43 -14.25 -6.56
CA TRP A 134 14.78 -14.26 -6.00
C TRP A 134 15.49 -15.56 -6.33
N VAL A 135 16.71 -15.45 -6.84
CA VAL A 135 17.59 -16.60 -7.06
C VAL A 135 18.65 -16.59 -5.98
N THR A 136 18.66 -17.61 -5.12
CA THR A 136 19.62 -17.69 -4.03
C THR A 136 21.02 -18.09 -4.55
N SER A 137 22.07 -17.72 -3.81
CA SER A 137 23.45 -18.11 -4.11
C SER A 137 23.69 -19.63 -4.05
N GLN A 138 22.77 -20.38 -3.44
CA GLN A 138 22.82 -21.86 -3.39
C GLN A 138 22.60 -22.53 -4.75
N VAL A 139 22.09 -21.81 -5.76
CA VAL A 139 21.98 -22.31 -7.12
C VAL A 139 23.36 -22.27 -7.78
N GLY A 140 24.24 -23.18 -7.40
CA GLY A 140 25.60 -23.25 -7.94
C GLY A 140 25.71 -23.82 -9.38
N ASP A 141 24.76 -24.68 -9.76
CA ASP A 141 24.74 -25.44 -11.00
C ASP A 141 24.27 -24.61 -12.20
N SER A 142 25.02 -24.65 -13.31
CA SER A 142 24.69 -23.93 -14.55
C SER A 142 23.39 -24.42 -15.20
N ALA A 143 23.08 -25.70 -15.13
CA ALA A 143 21.85 -26.26 -15.67
C ALA A 143 20.61 -25.78 -14.89
N LYS A 144 20.72 -25.70 -13.56
CA LYS A 144 19.65 -25.11 -12.72
C LYS A 144 19.44 -23.64 -13.00
N LYS A 145 20.52 -22.87 -13.18
CA LYS A 145 20.44 -21.46 -13.57
C LYS A 145 19.72 -21.29 -14.90
N GLN A 146 20.05 -22.13 -15.89
CA GLN A 146 19.38 -22.08 -17.19
C GLN A 146 17.88 -22.37 -17.04
N GLY A 147 17.51 -23.39 -16.28
CA GLY A 147 16.10 -23.72 -16.02
C GLY A 147 15.33 -22.56 -15.35
N ILE A 148 15.98 -21.84 -14.43
CA ILE A 148 15.39 -20.65 -13.79
C ILE A 148 15.18 -19.52 -14.81
N TYR A 149 16.15 -19.25 -15.68
CA TYR A 149 16.00 -18.25 -16.75
C TYR A 149 14.91 -18.63 -17.75
N ASP A 150 14.79 -19.91 -18.10
CA ASP A 150 13.74 -20.38 -18.99
C ASP A 150 12.36 -20.23 -18.34
N PHE A 151 12.25 -20.48 -17.02
CA PHE A 151 11.03 -20.19 -16.26
C PHE A 151 10.70 -18.70 -16.26
N PHE A 152 11.68 -17.81 -16.05
CA PHE A 152 11.43 -16.37 -16.08
C PHE A 152 10.97 -15.89 -17.45
N LYS A 153 11.53 -16.42 -18.54
CA LYS A 153 11.08 -16.13 -19.90
C LYS A 153 9.67 -16.62 -20.15
N PHE A 154 9.38 -17.84 -19.69
CA PHE A 154 8.04 -18.42 -19.78
C PHE A 154 7.03 -17.55 -19.02
N TYR A 155 7.30 -17.23 -17.76
CA TYR A 155 6.40 -16.43 -16.92
C TYR A 155 6.15 -15.02 -17.49
N ASN A 156 7.19 -14.37 -18.03
CA ASN A 156 7.12 -13.01 -18.54
C ASN A 156 6.81 -12.92 -20.04
N ASN A 157 6.51 -14.02 -20.73
CA ASN A 157 6.08 -13.91 -22.12
C ASN A 157 4.69 -13.27 -22.23
N HIS A 158 4.35 -12.79 -23.42
CA HIS A 158 3.12 -12.06 -23.68
C HIS A 158 1.86 -12.82 -23.21
N ASP A 159 1.66 -14.03 -23.71
CA ASP A 159 0.43 -14.82 -23.48
C ASP A 159 0.26 -15.20 -22.00
N ASN A 160 1.36 -15.54 -21.33
CA ASN A 160 1.32 -15.86 -19.92
C ASN A 160 1.07 -14.63 -19.05
N GLN A 161 1.53 -13.46 -19.46
CA GLN A 161 1.23 -12.22 -18.76
C GLN A 161 -0.22 -11.76 -18.94
N VAL A 162 -0.82 -11.99 -20.12
CA VAL A 162 -2.28 -11.82 -20.31
C VAL A 162 -3.05 -12.75 -19.37
N THR A 163 -2.73 -14.05 -19.39
CA THR A 163 -3.37 -15.05 -18.51
C THR A 163 -3.22 -14.72 -17.04
N TRP A 164 -2.01 -14.32 -16.61
CA TRP A 164 -1.72 -13.93 -15.24
C TRP A 164 -2.54 -12.71 -14.82
N SER A 165 -2.55 -11.66 -15.63
CA SER A 165 -3.27 -10.42 -15.32
C SER A 165 -4.77 -10.64 -15.22
N LEU A 166 -5.35 -11.37 -16.15
CA LEU A 166 -6.78 -11.70 -16.12
C LEU A 166 -7.16 -12.56 -14.90
N GLY A 167 -6.26 -13.45 -14.46
CA GLY A 167 -6.51 -14.34 -13.31
C GLY A 167 -6.22 -13.70 -11.94
N SER A 168 -5.33 -12.71 -11.87
CA SER A 168 -4.85 -12.16 -10.59
C SER A 168 -5.25 -10.71 -10.33
N ALA A 169 -5.80 -10.02 -11.34
CA ALA A 169 -6.05 -8.57 -11.34
C ALA A 169 -4.79 -7.69 -11.19
N TYR A 170 -3.59 -8.26 -11.27
CA TYR A 170 -2.36 -7.46 -11.30
C TYR A 170 -2.04 -6.95 -12.71
N PRO A 171 -1.52 -5.73 -12.85
CA PRO A 171 -1.02 -5.23 -14.13
C PRO A 171 0.09 -6.13 -14.68
N PRO A 172 0.16 -6.33 -16.01
CA PRO A 172 1.20 -7.16 -16.62
C PRO A 172 2.57 -6.49 -16.52
N ASN A 173 3.62 -7.31 -16.37
CA ASN A 173 5.01 -6.86 -16.44
C ASN A 173 5.51 -6.73 -17.90
N ASN A 174 4.80 -7.33 -18.85
CA ASN A 174 5.16 -7.29 -20.27
C ASN A 174 4.47 -6.12 -20.96
N THR A 175 5.25 -5.16 -21.44
CA THR A 175 4.77 -3.92 -22.07
C THR A 175 4.11 -4.13 -23.44
N THR A 176 4.16 -5.33 -23.99
CA THR A 176 3.45 -5.66 -25.25
C THR A 176 1.99 -6.06 -25.02
N VAL A 177 1.59 -6.35 -23.79
CA VAL A 177 0.19 -6.62 -23.42
C VAL A 177 -0.61 -5.33 -23.53
N THR A 178 -1.73 -5.41 -24.25
CA THR A 178 -2.57 -4.25 -24.55
C THR A 178 -3.79 -4.18 -23.62
N ALA A 179 -4.38 -3.00 -23.49
CA ALA A 179 -5.62 -2.82 -22.74
C ALA A 179 -6.80 -3.62 -23.34
N ASP A 180 -6.83 -3.79 -24.67
CA ASP A 180 -7.87 -4.55 -25.35
C ASP A 180 -7.84 -6.03 -24.96
N GLU A 181 -6.64 -6.61 -24.78
CA GLU A 181 -6.48 -8.00 -24.33
C GLU A 181 -6.90 -8.20 -22.87
N LEU A 182 -6.94 -7.12 -22.09
CA LEU A 182 -7.38 -7.11 -20.70
C LEU A 182 -8.83 -6.57 -20.55
N SER A 183 -9.57 -6.43 -21.64
CA SER A 183 -10.90 -5.80 -21.65
C SER A 183 -11.95 -6.52 -20.80
N GLU A 184 -11.76 -7.82 -20.52
CA GLU A 184 -12.60 -8.57 -19.58
C GLU A 184 -12.44 -8.07 -18.14
N ARG A 185 -11.33 -7.36 -17.82
CA ARG A 185 -11.04 -6.77 -16.52
C ARG A 185 -10.58 -5.32 -16.66
N PRO A 186 -11.50 -4.39 -16.91
CA PRO A 186 -11.15 -3.00 -17.20
C PRO A 186 -10.47 -2.28 -16.01
N LEU A 187 -10.62 -2.77 -14.77
CA LEU A 187 -9.97 -2.19 -13.61
C LEU A 187 -8.45 -2.40 -13.60
N ILE A 188 -7.94 -3.45 -14.26
CA ILE A 188 -6.49 -3.66 -14.42
C ILE A 188 -5.85 -2.48 -15.18
N ALA A 189 -6.49 -1.98 -16.21
CA ALA A 189 -6.02 -0.83 -16.96
C ALA A 189 -5.94 0.42 -16.08
N LYS A 190 -6.95 0.68 -15.24
CA LYS A 190 -6.94 1.78 -14.26
C LYS A 190 -5.77 1.67 -13.27
N ILE A 191 -5.46 0.47 -12.80
CA ILE A 191 -4.31 0.23 -11.92
C ILE A 191 -3.02 0.54 -12.68
N GLY A 192 -2.87 0.01 -13.89
CA GLY A 192 -1.69 0.18 -14.75
C GLY A 192 -1.38 1.65 -15.05
N GLU A 193 -2.40 2.46 -15.37
CA GLU A 193 -2.27 3.90 -15.60
C GLU A 193 -1.73 4.66 -14.37
N ASN A 194 -2.02 4.18 -13.18
CA ASN A 194 -1.60 4.81 -11.94
C ASN A 194 -0.27 4.28 -11.41
N THR A 195 0.18 3.10 -11.85
CA THR A 195 1.45 2.50 -11.39
C THR A 195 2.65 3.40 -11.68
N SER A 196 2.69 4.03 -12.84
CA SER A 196 3.75 4.98 -13.20
C SER A 196 3.73 6.28 -12.39
N LYS A 197 2.62 6.56 -11.71
CA LYS A 197 2.41 7.74 -10.87
C LYS A 197 2.47 7.40 -9.38
N SER A 198 2.79 6.17 -9.04
CA SER A 198 2.88 5.69 -7.67
C SER A 198 4.29 5.89 -7.12
N PHE A 199 4.41 6.09 -5.82
CA PHE A 199 5.72 6.18 -5.17
C PHE A 199 6.28 4.80 -4.82
N ILE A 200 7.61 4.68 -4.77
CA ILE A 200 8.31 3.48 -4.31
C ILE A 200 8.86 3.76 -2.91
N GLY A 201 8.19 3.20 -1.89
CA GLY A 201 8.43 3.55 -0.50
C GLY A 201 9.69 2.96 0.16
N ILE A 202 10.46 2.15 -0.57
CA ILE A 202 11.58 1.38 0.01
C ILE A 202 12.91 1.56 -0.76
N ALA A 203 12.97 2.53 -1.66
CA ALA A 203 14.20 2.78 -2.42
C ALA A 203 15.34 3.22 -1.49
N GLY A 204 16.49 2.59 -1.64
CA GLY A 204 17.73 2.99 -0.96
C GLY A 204 18.03 2.28 0.36
N LEU A 205 17.16 1.40 0.88
CA LEU A 205 17.49 0.60 2.06
C LEU A 205 18.51 -0.49 1.74
N LYS A 206 19.54 -0.60 2.58
CA LYS A 206 20.50 -1.69 2.53
C LYS A 206 19.99 -2.95 3.24
N GLY A 207 19.16 -2.78 4.26
CA GLY A 207 18.58 -3.84 5.08
C GLY A 207 17.53 -3.31 6.04
N GLY A 208 17.08 -4.12 7.01
CA GLY A 208 16.15 -3.69 8.06
C GLY A 208 14.72 -3.37 7.61
N PHE A 209 14.33 -3.69 6.37
CA PHE A 209 13.02 -3.31 5.85
C PHE A 209 11.86 -3.84 6.72
N GLY A 210 11.95 -5.10 7.17
CA GLY A 210 10.92 -5.70 8.02
C GLY A 210 10.77 -4.98 9.36
N ASP A 211 11.88 -4.65 10.00
CA ASP A 211 11.91 -3.99 11.31
C ASP A 211 11.41 -2.55 11.22
N ILE A 212 11.83 -1.83 10.17
CA ILE A 212 11.33 -0.47 9.88
C ILE A 212 9.83 -0.49 9.60
N ALA A 213 9.35 -1.42 8.79
CA ALA A 213 7.93 -1.56 8.51
C ALA A 213 7.14 -1.85 9.80
N ALA A 214 7.62 -2.78 10.64
CA ALA A 214 6.99 -3.11 11.92
C ALA A 214 6.94 -1.91 12.89
N SER A 215 7.98 -1.06 12.90
CA SER A 215 7.97 0.17 13.70
C SER A 215 6.91 1.17 13.23
N VAL A 216 6.74 1.33 11.92
CA VAL A 216 5.69 2.19 11.36
C VAL A 216 4.30 1.62 11.60
N ASP A 217 4.13 0.30 11.48
CA ASP A 217 2.87 -0.38 11.78
C ASP A 217 2.48 -0.22 13.26
N THR A 218 3.47 -0.29 14.14
CA THR A 218 3.28 -0.04 15.58
C THR A 218 2.84 1.40 15.84
N LEU A 219 3.49 2.39 15.21
CA LEU A 219 3.11 3.80 15.31
C LEU A 219 1.66 4.03 14.88
N THR A 220 1.27 3.53 13.71
CA THR A 220 -0.09 3.73 13.19
C THR A 220 -1.12 2.97 14.02
N SER A 221 -0.84 1.75 14.46
CA SER A 221 -1.72 0.97 15.32
C SER A 221 -1.94 1.63 16.68
N ASN A 222 -0.88 2.13 17.33
CA ASN A 222 -1.01 2.85 18.59
C ASN A 222 -1.77 4.17 18.41
N THR A 223 -1.52 4.89 17.32
CA THR A 223 -2.28 6.10 16.99
C THR A 223 -3.78 5.82 16.85
N ALA A 224 -4.16 4.69 16.25
CA ALA A 224 -5.56 4.32 16.06
C ALA A 224 -6.25 3.85 17.35
N ARG A 225 -5.52 3.20 18.26
CA ARG A 225 -6.08 2.41 19.37
C ARG A 225 -5.90 3.02 20.74
N THR A 226 -4.95 3.94 20.91
CA THR A 226 -4.62 4.54 22.22
C THR A 226 -4.86 6.04 22.23
N ASP A 227 -4.82 6.62 23.41
CA ASP A 227 -4.82 8.07 23.63
C ASP A 227 -3.42 8.62 23.92
N ASP A 228 -2.38 7.83 23.68
CA ASP A 228 -0.99 8.24 23.90
C ASP A 228 -0.65 9.50 23.11
N ASP A 229 0.27 10.30 23.62
CA ASP A 229 0.69 11.52 22.93
C ASP A 229 1.34 11.19 21.58
N ILE A 230 0.82 11.78 20.50
CA ILE A 230 1.30 11.51 19.14
C ILE A 230 2.76 11.91 18.96
N GLN A 231 3.22 12.96 19.65
CA GLN A 231 4.62 13.32 19.59
C GLN A 231 5.50 12.25 20.22
N SER A 232 5.11 11.71 21.36
CA SER A 232 5.84 10.60 21.98
C SER A 232 5.88 9.35 21.11
N LEU A 233 4.78 9.02 20.44
CA LEU A 233 4.74 7.90 19.50
C LEU A 233 5.67 8.11 18.29
N LEU A 234 5.78 9.35 17.81
CA LEU A 234 6.70 9.70 16.72
C LEU A 234 8.16 9.67 17.17
N ASP A 235 8.46 10.17 18.37
CA ASP A 235 9.82 10.17 18.94
C ASP A 235 10.33 8.72 19.13
N ASP A 236 9.45 7.82 19.61
CA ASP A 236 9.75 6.40 19.77
C ASP A 236 10.00 5.72 18.42
N ALA A 237 9.15 5.98 17.43
CA ALA A 237 9.29 5.42 16.08
C ALA A 237 10.57 5.94 15.39
N GLU A 238 10.88 7.23 15.52
CA GLU A 238 12.12 7.82 15.00
C GLU A 238 13.35 7.13 15.59
N SER A 239 13.38 6.96 16.91
CA SER A 239 14.49 6.32 17.61
C SER A 239 14.69 4.87 17.18
N GLN A 240 13.61 4.10 17.05
CA GLN A 240 13.68 2.70 16.63
C GLN A 240 14.15 2.58 15.17
N ILE A 241 13.58 3.36 14.26
CA ILE A 241 13.93 3.33 12.84
C ILE A 241 15.38 3.76 12.63
N GLN A 242 15.85 4.81 13.34
CA GLN A 242 17.23 5.24 13.25
C GLN A 242 18.19 4.14 13.73
N GLY A 243 17.85 3.44 14.82
CA GLY A 243 18.63 2.30 15.29
C GLY A 243 18.79 1.21 14.23
N TYR A 244 17.72 0.85 13.52
CA TYR A 244 17.82 -0.12 12.42
C TYR A 244 18.61 0.41 11.22
N LEU A 245 18.43 1.67 10.84
CA LEU A 245 19.23 2.27 9.76
C LEU A 245 20.73 2.26 10.08
N ASP A 246 21.11 2.54 11.31
CA ASP A 246 22.50 2.53 11.77
C ASP A 246 23.07 1.11 11.78
N GLU A 247 22.30 0.11 12.24
CA GLU A 247 22.69 -1.30 12.23
C GLU A 247 22.98 -1.84 10.83
N TYR A 248 22.18 -1.45 9.84
CA TYR A 248 22.33 -1.89 8.45
C TYR A 248 23.16 -0.93 7.58
N ALA A 249 23.73 0.13 8.14
CA ALA A 249 24.60 1.07 7.41
C ALA A 249 26.00 0.49 7.13
N GLU A 250 26.46 -0.41 8.02
CA GLU A 250 27.75 -1.10 7.93
C GLU A 250 27.68 -2.29 6.93
#